data_c2e0540d7763ca4d08c62fd6ad9536d8
#
_entry.id   c2e0540d7763ca4d08c62fd6ad9536d8
#
_cell.length_a   1.000
_cell.length_b   1.000
_cell.length_c   1.000
_cell.angle_alpha   90.00
_cell.angle_beta   90.00
_cell.angle_gamma   90.00
#
_symmetry.space_group_name_H-M   'P 1'
#
loop_
_entity.id
_entity.type
_entity.pdbx_description
1 polymer ?
#
loop_
_entity_poly.entity_id
_entity_poly.type
_entity_poly.pdbx_seq_one_letter_code
_entity_poly.pdbx_strand_id
1 'polypeptide(L)'
;AFHLNGKRLGRFKLQGATNKDYEDMSFGPCLKSGGDCLYIGDIGNNELNRTDVTIYEISEPNPFSKEAQKKGHVKLKNWKKYTFDLKEAHNSEALIFHKFASKFYLFTKSHRLTWEKYPQNKGKTFIFELDPKKKKVKKIGHYNTFLFKKNQEKAKLKPRASFVTGATISPDGDKFTLATLKH
;
A
#
# COMPACT_ATOMS: atom_id res chain seq x y z
N ALA A 1 -0.96 -0.10 -17.24
CA ALA A 1 -2.18 -0.92 -17.36
C ALA A 1 -1.95 -2.06 -18.34
N PHE A 2 -2.57 -3.19 -18.06
CA PHE A 2 -2.46 -4.41 -18.87
C PHE A 2 -3.85 -5.00 -19.09
N HIS A 3 -4.03 -5.66 -20.22
CA HIS A 3 -5.15 -6.54 -20.47
C HIS A 3 -4.96 -7.88 -19.74
N LEU A 4 -6.04 -8.65 -19.48
CA LEU A 4 -5.96 -9.94 -18.77
C LEU A 4 -5.04 -10.98 -19.45
N ASN A 5 -4.84 -10.86 -20.77
CA ASN A 5 -3.89 -11.70 -21.52
C ASN A 5 -2.43 -11.23 -21.45
N GLY A 6 -2.12 -10.25 -20.58
CA GLY A 6 -0.80 -9.71 -20.39
C GLY A 6 -0.37 -8.62 -21.40
N LYS A 7 -1.19 -8.32 -22.42
CA LYS A 7 -0.89 -7.24 -23.37
C LYS A 7 -0.93 -5.89 -22.67
N ARG A 8 0.13 -5.09 -22.81
CA ARG A 8 0.17 -3.73 -22.28
C ARG A 8 -0.82 -2.83 -23.00
N LEU A 9 -1.69 -2.17 -22.24
CA LEU A 9 -2.68 -1.19 -22.72
C LEU A 9 -2.14 0.24 -22.67
N GLY A 10 -1.37 0.58 -21.65
CA GLY A 10 -0.82 1.92 -21.53
C GLY A 10 0.17 2.06 -20.37
N ARG A 11 0.93 3.14 -20.40
CA ARG A 11 1.80 3.59 -19.31
C ARG A 11 1.34 4.96 -18.83
N PHE A 12 1.25 5.12 -17.52
CA PHE A 12 0.84 6.38 -16.89
C PHE A 12 1.95 6.83 -15.93
N LYS A 13 2.26 8.12 -15.96
CA LYS A 13 3.28 8.72 -15.09
C LYS A 13 2.67 9.90 -14.36
N LEU A 14 2.74 9.91 -13.03
CA LEU A 14 2.40 11.07 -12.23
C LEU A 14 3.47 12.14 -12.45
N GLN A 15 3.13 13.19 -13.19
CA GLN A 15 4.09 14.23 -13.51
C GLN A 15 4.36 15.09 -12.28
N GLY A 16 5.63 15.18 -11.88
CA GLY A 16 6.06 15.96 -10.73
C GLY A 16 5.83 15.29 -9.37
N ALA A 17 5.27 14.08 -9.32
CA ALA A 17 5.23 13.31 -8.09
C ALA A 17 6.63 12.76 -7.75
N THR A 18 6.95 12.76 -6.46
CA THR A 18 8.14 12.13 -5.94
C THR A 18 7.84 10.64 -5.75
N ASN A 19 8.70 9.78 -6.27
CA ASN A 19 8.67 8.35 -5.99
C ASN A 19 9.87 8.03 -5.09
N LYS A 20 9.61 7.77 -3.82
CA LYS A 20 10.62 7.27 -2.89
C LYS A 20 10.65 5.75 -2.89
N ASP A 21 9.45 5.13 -2.68
CA ASP A 21 9.31 3.67 -2.62
C ASP A 21 7.82 3.30 -2.76
N TYR A 22 7.35 3.14 -4.03
CA TYR A 22 5.96 2.74 -4.32
C TYR A 22 5.81 1.24 -4.08
N GLU A 23 4.84 0.84 -3.25
CA GLU A 23 4.66 -0.56 -2.85
C GLU A 23 3.30 -1.13 -3.22
N ASP A 24 2.23 -0.40 -2.98
CA ASP A 24 0.87 -0.93 -3.20
C ASP A 24 -0.07 0.12 -3.76
N MET A 25 -1.20 -0.32 -4.27
CA MET A 25 -2.22 0.52 -4.86
C MET A 25 -3.62 0.03 -4.46
N SER A 26 -4.47 0.93 -4.03
CA SER A 26 -5.87 0.67 -3.73
C SER A 26 -6.80 1.42 -4.68
N PHE A 27 -8.03 0.92 -4.81
CA PHE A 27 -9.07 1.49 -5.65
C PHE A 27 -10.28 1.91 -4.81
N GLY A 28 -10.97 2.97 -5.22
CA GLY A 28 -12.22 3.39 -4.60
C GLY A 28 -12.68 4.76 -5.06
N PRO A 29 -13.81 5.26 -4.54
CA PRO A 29 -14.31 6.58 -4.90
C PRO A 29 -13.31 7.67 -4.55
N CYS A 30 -13.24 8.69 -5.39
CA CYS A 30 -12.38 9.85 -5.15
C CYS A 30 -12.84 10.61 -3.89
N LEU A 31 -11.89 11.09 -3.08
CA LEU A 31 -12.21 11.74 -1.79
C LEU A 31 -12.92 13.09 -1.93
N LYS A 32 -12.69 13.83 -3.04
CA LYS A 32 -13.23 15.18 -3.22
C LYS A 32 -13.88 15.43 -4.57
N SER A 33 -13.58 14.63 -5.56
CA SER A 33 -14.18 14.70 -6.91
C SER A 33 -15.04 13.47 -7.10
N GLY A 34 -16.13 13.55 -7.81
CA GLY A 34 -16.92 12.36 -8.16
C GLY A 34 -16.10 11.36 -8.97
N GLY A 35 -16.62 10.12 -9.11
CA GLY A 35 -15.99 9.03 -9.86
C GLY A 35 -14.99 8.23 -9.03
N ASP A 36 -14.26 7.38 -9.72
CA ASP A 36 -13.33 6.41 -9.12
C ASP A 36 -11.87 6.88 -9.23
N CYS A 37 -11.11 6.53 -8.22
CA CYS A 37 -9.71 6.89 -8.08
C CYS A 37 -8.83 5.67 -7.79
N LEU A 38 -7.60 5.74 -8.25
CA LEU A 38 -6.50 4.92 -7.77
C LEU A 38 -5.74 5.68 -6.68
N TYR A 39 -5.41 4.97 -5.62
CA TYR A 39 -4.62 5.44 -4.49
C TYR A 39 -3.28 4.74 -4.49
N ILE A 40 -2.22 5.43 -4.88
CA ILE A 40 -0.87 4.87 -5.00
C ILE A 40 -0.10 5.17 -3.73
N GLY A 41 0.37 4.12 -3.07
CA GLY A 41 1.12 4.20 -1.82
C GLY A 41 2.63 4.32 -2.04
N ASP A 42 3.19 5.49 -1.77
CA ASP A 42 4.62 5.70 -1.57
C ASP A 42 4.92 5.49 -0.08
N ILE A 43 4.96 4.22 0.31
CA ILE A 43 4.86 3.74 1.69
C ILE A 43 6.02 2.85 2.12
N GLY A 44 6.82 2.38 1.19
CA GLY A 44 8.02 1.59 1.45
C GLY A 44 9.10 2.40 2.15
N ASN A 45 9.99 1.72 2.87
CA ASN A 45 11.07 2.34 3.62
C ASN A 45 12.10 1.27 4.02
N ASN A 46 12.72 0.66 3.03
CA ASN A 46 13.65 -0.45 3.24
C ASN A 46 14.82 -0.06 4.15
N GLU A 47 15.27 1.19 4.07
CA GLU A 47 16.37 1.73 4.88
C GLU A 47 15.93 2.26 6.26
N LEU A 48 14.64 2.28 6.56
CA LEU A 48 14.05 2.84 7.79
C LEU A 48 14.57 4.26 8.11
N ASN A 49 14.68 5.11 7.09
CA ASN A 49 15.24 6.45 7.17
C ASN A 49 14.20 7.57 7.16
N ARG A 50 12.91 7.24 7.06
CA ARG A 50 11.79 8.19 7.09
C ARG A 50 10.66 7.71 8.02
N THR A 51 9.88 8.64 8.55
CA THR A 51 8.66 8.36 9.34
C THR A 51 7.39 8.68 8.56
N ASP A 52 7.52 9.40 7.43
CA ASP A 52 6.41 9.80 6.59
C ASP A 52 6.09 8.74 5.52
N VAL A 53 4.80 8.61 5.26
CA VAL A 53 4.27 7.88 4.12
C VAL A 53 3.40 8.82 3.28
N THR A 54 3.34 8.57 1.99
CA THR A 54 2.58 9.40 1.07
C THR A 54 1.62 8.55 0.24
N ILE A 55 0.39 9.03 0.07
CA ILE A 55 -0.61 8.41 -0.81
C ILE A 55 -0.96 9.42 -1.88
N TYR A 56 -0.86 9.02 -3.14
CA TYR A 56 -1.28 9.81 -4.29
C TYR A 56 -2.65 9.35 -4.76
N GLU A 57 -3.61 10.28 -4.84
CA GLU A 57 -4.94 10.08 -5.42
C GLU A 57 -4.92 10.56 -6.87
N ILE A 58 -5.31 9.70 -7.78
CA ILE A 58 -5.52 10.04 -9.21
C ILE A 58 -6.87 9.51 -9.65
N SER A 59 -7.60 10.29 -10.48
CA SER A 59 -8.76 9.73 -11.18
C SER A 59 -8.32 8.53 -12.00
N GLU A 60 -9.13 7.47 -12.01
CA GLU A 60 -8.79 6.26 -12.77
C GLU A 60 -8.55 6.61 -14.25
N PRO A 61 -7.35 6.37 -14.77
CA PRO A 61 -7.05 6.74 -16.16
C PRO A 61 -7.64 5.70 -17.11
N ASN A 62 -8.22 6.16 -18.21
CA ASN A 62 -8.73 5.26 -19.25
C ASN A 62 -7.57 4.64 -20.06
N PRO A 63 -7.30 3.33 -19.91
CA PRO A 63 -6.21 2.67 -20.62
C PRO A 63 -6.50 2.44 -22.11
N PHE A 64 -7.75 2.63 -22.54
CA PHE A 64 -8.19 2.50 -23.92
C PHE A 64 -8.24 3.82 -24.67
N SER A 65 -7.85 4.93 -24.03
CA SER A 65 -7.77 6.22 -24.69
C SER A 65 -6.72 6.23 -25.81
N LYS A 66 -6.92 7.07 -26.82
CA LYS A 66 -5.95 7.22 -27.93
C LYS A 66 -4.55 7.59 -27.42
N GLU A 67 -4.47 8.40 -26.36
CA GLU A 67 -3.23 8.79 -25.71
C GLU A 67 -2.53 7.62 -25.05
N ALA A 68 -3.27 6.74 -24.36
CA ALA A 68 -2.72 5.56 -23.69
C ALA A 68 -2.18 4.52 -24.68
N GLN A 69 -2.76 4.44 -25.89
CA GLN A 69 -2.35 3.50 -26.94
C GLN A 69 -1.09 3.95 -27.71
N LYS A 70 -0.65 5.20 -27.58
CA LYS A 70 0.57 5.71 -28.21
C LYS A 70 1.82 5.12 -27.56
N LYS A 71 2.96 5.16 -28.31
CA LYS A 71 4.27 4.84 -27.71
C LYS A 71 4.61 5.86 -26.62
N GLY A 72 5.19 5.41 -25.51
CA GLY A 72 5.58 6.25 -24.39
C GLY A 72 4.66 6.08 -23.17
N HIS A 73 4.39 7.20 -22.49
CA HIS A 73 3.53 7.24 -21.30
C HIS A 73 2.65 8.49 -21.28
N VAL A 74 1.44 8.34 -20.75
CA VAL A 74 0.54 9.47 -20.50
C VAL A 74 0.98 10.16 -19.21
N LYS A 75 1.17 11.49 -19.28
CA LYS A 75 1.51 12.30 -18.10
C LYS A 75 0.24 12.70 -17.38
N LEU A 76 0.04 12.15 -16.19
CA LEU A 76 -1.05 12.54 -15.30
C LEU A 76 -0.62 13.73 -14.47
N LYS A 77 -1.27 14.88 -14.68
CA LYS A 77 -0.94 16.16 -14.01
C LYS A 77 -1.84 16.42 -12.81
N ASN A 78 -3.07 15.92 -12.86
CA ASN A 78 -4.09 16.16 -11.83
C ASN A 78 -4.11 15.03 -10.83
N TRP A 79 -3.24 15.12 -9.82
CA TRP A 79 -3.19 14.20 -8.70
C TRP A 79 -3.18 14.98 -7.38
N LYS A 80 -3.64 14.32 -6.32
CA LYS A 80 -3.59 14.87 -4.95
C LYS A 80 -2.64 14.06 -4.12
N LYS A 81 -2.08 14.69 -3.09
CA LYS A 81 -1.09 14.10 -2.19
C LYS A 81 -1.60 14.18 -0.75
N TYR A 82 -1.55 13.04 -0.07
CA TYR A 82 -1.81 12.91 1.37
C TYR A 82 -0.55 12.36 2.03
N THR A 83 0.05 13.14 2.91
CA THR A 83 1.24 12.72 3.67
C THR A 83 0.88 12.55 5.13
N PHE A 84 1.37 11.45 5.73
CA PHE A 84 1.10 11.06 7.10
C PHE A 84 2.43 10.72 7.79
N ASP A 85 2.61 11.21 9.02
CA ASP A 85 3.75 10.90 9.87
C ASP A 85 3.38 9.78 10.85
N LEU A 86 4.01 8.63 10.70
CA LEU A 86 3.78 7.44 11.54
C LEU A 86 4.49 7.53 12.90
N LYS A 87 5.29 8.58 13.13
CA LYS A 87 6.13 8.83 14.32
C LYS A 87 7.34 7.89 14.46
N GLU A 88 7.24 6.68 13.96
CA GLU A 88 8.32 5.71 13.90
C GLU A 88 8.58 5.33 12.45
N ALA A 89 9.81 4.97 12.13
CA ALA A 89 10.15 4.48 10.80
C ALA A 89 9.65 3.03 10.64
N HIS A 90 8.75 2.84 9.68
CA HIS A 90 8.23 1.54 9.30
C HIS A 90 8.45 1.31 7.81
N ASN A 91 8.75 0.08 7.42
CA ASN A 91 8.59 -0.36 6.05
C ASN A 91 7.16 -0.88 5.89
N SER A 92 6.38 -0.28 5.00
CA SER A 92 5.00 -0.67 4.75
C SER A 92 4.85 -1.13 3.31
N GLU A 93 4.10 -2.20 3.09
CA GLU A 93 4.02 -2.85 1.78
C GLU A 93 2.58 -3.14 1.33
N ALA A 94 1.59 -2.74 2.15
CA ALA A 94 0.19 -2.97 1.81
C ALA A 94 -0.69 -1.79 2.21
N LEU A 95 -1.60 -1.43 1.31
CA LEU A 95 -2.49 -0.29 1.42
C LEU A 95 -3.92 -0.68 1.05
N ILE A 96 -4.88 -0.38 1.91
CA ILE A 96 -6.30 -0.51 1.65
C ILE A 96 -6.96 0.86 1.75
N PHE A 97 -7.82 1.20 0.80
CA PHE A 97 -8.80 2.27 0.93
C PHE A 97 -10.16 1.70 1.29
N HIS A 98 -10.67 2.05 2.47
CA HIS A 98 -11.99 1.64 2.93
C HIS A 98 -13.02 2.70 2.52
N LYS A 99 -13.79 2.42 1.48
CA LYS A 99 -14.69 3.39 0.83
C LYS A 99 -15.75 3.97 1.76
N PHE A 100 -16.37 3.16 2.64
CA PHE A 100 -17.41 3.62 3.55
C PHE A 100 -16.86 4.49 4.69
N ALA A 101 -15.66 4.17 5.19
CA ALA A 101 -14.99 4.99 6.20
C ALA A 101 -14.26 6.19 5.60
N SER A 102 -14.01 6.21 4.30
CA SER A 102 -13.14 7.18 3.59
C SER A 102 -11.76 7.30 4.25
N LYS A 103 -11.16 6.16 4.62
CA LYS A 103 -9.88 6.07 5.31
C LYS A 103 -8.96 5.07 4.63
N PHE A 104 -7.67 5.23 4.86
CA PHE A 104 -6.68 4.24 4.46
C PHE A 104 -6.28 3.36 5.63
N TYR A 105 -5.99 2.10 5.33
CA TYR A 105 -5.37 1.16 6.26
C TYR A 105 -4.04 0.72 5.68
N LEU A 106 -3.00 0.92 6.47
CA LEU A 106 -1.62 0.64 6.11
C LEU A 106 -1.11 -0.53 6.94
N PHE A 107 -0.44 -1.49 6.29
CA PHE A 107 0.13 -2.66 6.95
C PHE A 107 1.65 -2.63 6.80
N THR A 108 2.35 -2.74 7.94
CA THR A 108 3.80 -2.76 7.94
C THR A 108 4.34 -4.15 7.65
N LYS A 109 5.51 -4.20 7.06
CA LYS A 109 6.29 -5.44 6.91
C LYS A 109 7.15 -5.66 8.13
N SER A 110 6.99 -6.80 8.79
CA SER A 110 7.89 -7.21 9.86
C SER A 110 9.20 -7.72 9.26
N HIS A 111 10.29 -6.99 9.44
CA HIS A 111 11.54 -7.17 8.72
C HIS A 111 12.75 -7.10 9.66
N ARG A 112 13.88 -7.72 9.30
CA ARG A 112 15.07 -7.78 10.15
C ARG A 112 15.55 -6.40 10.62
N LEU A 113 15.69 -5.44 9.71
CA LEU A 113 16.13 -4.08 10.07
C LEU A 113 15.16 -3.39 11.04
N THR A 114 13.83 -3.62 10.90
CA THR A 114 12.85 -3.15 11.86
C THR A 114 13.09 -3.74 13.24
N TRP A 115 13.49 -5.02 13.33
CA TRP A 115 13.76 -5.67 14.60
C TRP A 115 15.06 -5.20 15.24
N GLU A 116 16.08 -4.91 14.44
CA GLU A 116 17.35 -4.36 14.90
C GLU A 116 17.16 -2.94 15.46
N LYS A 117 16.40 -2.11 14.75
CA LYS A 117 16.12 -0.72 15.16
C LYS A 117 15.09 -0.63 16.29
N TYR A 118 14.10 -1.50 16.29
CA TYR A 118 12.99 -1.54 17.25
C TYR A 118 12.75 -2.98 17.74
N PRO A 119 13.57 -3.51 18.68
CA PRO A 119 13.47 -4.90 19.11
C PRO A 119 12.09 -5.31 19.64
N GLN A 120 11.37 -4.36 20.27
CA GLN A 120 10.01 -4.55 20.79
C GLN A 120 8.98 -4.82 19.68
N ASN A 121 9.32 -4.50 18.43
CA ASN A 121 8.46 -4.66 17.25
C ASN A 121 8.72 -5.98 16.51
N LYS A 122 9.62 -6.84 17.04
CA LYS A 122 9.98 -8.10 16.41
C LYS A 122 8.76 -8.99 16.15
N GLY A 123 8.59 -9.39 14.91
CA GLY A 123 7.50 -10.27 14.47
C GLY A 123 6.12 -9.62 14.47
N LYS A 124 6.01 -8.30 14.59
CA LYS A 124 4.74 -7.59 14.57
C LYS A 124 4.53 -6.91 13.22
N THR A 125 3.39 -7.14 12.62
CA THR A 125 2.84 -6.33 11.52
C THR A 125 1.84 -5.36 12.15
N PHE A 126 2.15 -4.07 12.10
CA PHE A 126 1.25 -3.03 12.61
C PHE A 126 0.22 -2.64 11.57
N ILE A 127 -0.94 -2.22 12.08
CA ILE A 127 -2.03 -1.67 11.26
C ILE A 127 -2.22 -0.22 11.68
N PHE A 128 -2.08 0.68 10.71
CA PHE A 128 -2.36 2.10 10.88
C PHE A 128 -3.62 2.48 10.12
N GLU A 129 -4.52 3.19 10.81
CA GLU A 129 -5.61 3.92 10.20
C GLU A 129 -5.13 5.34 9.89
N LEU A 130 -5.30 5.77 8.63
CA LEU A 130 -4.93 7.10 8.16
C LEU A 130 -6.19 7.83 7.70
N ASP A 131 -6.51 8.94 8.34
CA ASP A 131 -7.67 9.77 8.00
C ASP A 131 -7.21 10.95 7.11
N PRO A 132 -7.50 10.92 5.81
CA PRO A 132 -7.05 11.97 4.88
C PRO A 132 -7.78 13.31 5.08
N LYS A 133 -9.00 13.30 5.65
CA LYS A 133 -9.77 14.52 5.92
C LYS A 133 -9.24 15.25 7.14
N LYS A 134 -8.92 14.50 8.19
CA LYS A 134 -8.42 15.04 9.47
C LYS A 134 -6.90 15.10 9.56
N LYS A 135 -6.18 14.53 8.58
CA LYS A 135 -4.72 14.35 8.58
C LYS A 135 -4.24 13.63 9.85
N LYS A 136 -5.00 12.64 10.32
CA LYS A 136 -4.70 11.91 11.54
C LYS A 136 -4.19 10.51 11.22
N VAL A 137 -3.27 10.06 12.07
CA VAL A 137 -2.74 8.69 12.09
C VAL A 137 -3.10 8.05 13.40
N LYS A 138 -3.57 6.81 13.36
CA LYS A 138 -3.84 6.00 14.54
C LYS A 138 -3.29 4.60 14.32
N LYS A 139 -2.39 4.15 15.17
CA LYS A 139 -2.01 2.73 15.25
C LYS A 139 -3.16 1.99 15.93
N ILE A 140 -3.90 1.17 15.17
CA ILE A 140 -5.12 0.52 15.65
C ILE A 140 -4.87 -0.89 16.17
N GLY A 141 -3.74 -1.49 15.83
CA GLY A 141 -3.40 -2.82 16.31
C GLY A 141 -2.15 -3.39 15.65
N HIS A 142 -1.93 -4.64 15.93
CA HIS A 142 -0.93 -5.47 15.26
C HIS A 142 -1.35 -6.92 15.31
N TYR A 143 -0.82 -7.73 14.43
CA TYR A 143 -0.82 -9.17 14.57
C TYR A 143 0.62 -9.71 14.54
N ASN A 144 0.82 -10.83 15.21
CA ASN A 144 2.13 -11.47 15.27
C ASN A 144 2.32 -12.34 14.04
N THR A 145 3.26 -11.97 13.19
CA THR A 145 3.65 -12.78 12.04
C THR A 145 4.23 -14.15 12.44
N PHE A 146 4.71 -14.28 13.68
CA PHE A 146 5.18 -15.54 14.25
C PHE A 146 4.07 -16.49 14.72
N LEU A 147 2.80 -16.06 14.82
CA LEU A 147 1.69 -16.98 15.11
C LEU A 147 1.54 -18.06 14.02
N PHE A 148 2.03 -17.81 12.83
CA PHE A 148 2.14 -18.80 11.76
C PHE A 148 3.32 -19.77 11.95
N LYS A 149 4.20 -19.55 12.94
CA LYS A 149 5.41 -20.34 13.16
C LYS A 149 5.12 -21.84 13.34
N LYS A 150 4.08 -22.18 14.12
CA LYS A 150 3.67 -23.58 14.33
C LYS A 150 3.29 -24.31 13.03
N ASN A 151 2.67 -23.59 12.09
CA ASN A 151 2.33 -24.13 10.78
C ASN A 151 3.51 -24.04 9.79
N GLN A 152 4.40 -23.06 9.97
CA GLN A 152 5.60 -22.88 9.15
C GLN A 152 6.66 -23.94 9.45
N GLU A 153 6.85 -24.32 10.71
CA GLU A 153 7.74 -25.42 11.10
C GLU A 153 7.29 -26.74 10.49
N LYS A 154 5.96 -27.04 10.53
CA LYS A 154 5.39 -28.22 9.84
C LYS A 154 5.56 -28.17 8.32
N ALA A 155 5.46 -26.98 7.73
CA ALA A 155 5.57 -26.78 6.28
C ALA A 155 7.01 -26.53 5.80
N LYS A 156 8.01 -26.55 6.71
CA LYS A 156 9.42 -26.17 6.44
C LYS A 156 9.56 -24.78 5.76
N LEU A 157 8.68 -23.85 6.10
CA LEU A 157 8.69 -22.50 5.54
C LEU A 157 9.70 -21.62 6.27
N LYS A 158 10.44 -20.79 5.52
CA LYS A 158 11.36 -19.82 6.12
C LYS A 158 10.60 -18.72 6.87
N PRO A 159 11.18 -18.07 7.90
CA PRO A 159 10.52 -16.98 8.65
C PRO A 159 9.99 -15.81 7.79
N ARG A 160 10.54 -15.61 6.58
CA ARG A 160 10.09 -14.60 5.61
C ARG A 160 8.69 -14.86 5.04
N ALA A 161 8.17 -16.07 5.15
CA ALA A 161 6.87 -16.47 4.60
C ALA A 161 5.66 -15.73 5.22
N SER A 162 5.86 -14.98 6.30
CA SER A 162 4.82 -14.22 6.98
C SER A 162 4.90 -12.71 6.77
N PHE A 163 5.80 -12.22 5.91
CA PHE A 163 5.91 -10.80 5.63
C PHE A 163 4.78 -10.35 4.70
N VAL A 164 3.98 -9.39 5.15
CA VAL A 164 2.93 -8.79 4.32
C VAL A 164 3.57 -8.03 3.17
N THR A 165 3.01 -8.22 1.98
CA THR A 165 3.48 -7.62 0.72
C THR A 165 2.35 -7.08 -0.16
N GLY A 166 1.12 -7.12 0.30
CA GLY A 166 -0.03 -6.58 -0.39
C GLY A 166 -1.31 -6.82 0.39
N ALA A 167 -2.33 -6.06 0.12
CA ALA A 167 -3.64 -6.19 0.75
C ALA A 167 -4.77 -5.84 -0.22
N THR A 168 -5.94 -6.42 0.03
CA THR A 168 -7.18 -6.04 -0.65
C THR A 168 -8.34 -6.12 0.32
N ILE A 169 -9.42 -5.39 0.02
CA ILE A 169 -10.64 -5.36 0.82
C ILE A 169 -11.83 -5.83 -0.01
N SER A 170 -12.76 -6.53 0.63
CA SER A 170 -14.01 -6.96 -0.01
C SER A 170 -14.88 -5.75 -0.41
N PRO A 171 -15.73 -5.89 -1.43
CA PRO A 171 -16.58 -4.80 -1.91
C PRO A 171 -17.54 -4.23 -0.85
N ASP A 172 -17.96 -5.04 0.13
CA ASP A 172 -18.78 -4.64 1.28
C ASP A 172 -17.98 -3.94 2.39
N GLY A 173 -16.65 -4.01 2.34
CA GLY A 173 -15.77 -3.41 3.33
C GLY A 173 -15.56 -4.21 4.61
N ASP A 174 -16.22 -5.36 4.76
CA ASP A 174 -16.22 -6.12 6.02
C ASP A 174 -15.01 -7.03 6.19
N LYS A 175 -14.34 -7.38 5.10
CA LYS A 175 -13.22 -8.33 5.11
C LYS A 175 -12.05 -7.81 4.30
N PHE A 176 -10.86 -8.14 4.74
CA PHE A 176 -9.65 -7.89 3.96
C PHE A 176 -8.78 -9.15 3.88
N THR A 177 -8.01 -9.23 2.83
CA THR A 177 -7.04 -10.30 2.59
C THR A 177 -5.65 -9.69 2.53
N LEU A 178 -4.68 -10.37 3.13
CA LEU A 178 -3.27 -10.00 3.07
C LEU A 178 -2.51 -11.02 2.24
N ALA A 179 -1.70 -10.54 1.31
CA ALA A 179 -0.70 -11.34 0.64
C ALA A 179 0.57 -11.36 1.49
N THR A 180 1.22 -12.51 1.56
CA THR A 180 2.49 -12.68 2.28
C THR A 180 3.52 -13.37 1.39
N LEU A 181 4.79 -13.02 1.57
CA LEU A 181 5.87 -13.73 0.90
C LEU A 181 5.92 -15.19 1.36
N LYS A 182 5.93 -16.08 0.37
CA LYS A 182 6.23 -17.50 0.55
C LYS A 182 7.57 -17.77 -0.11
N HIS A 183 8.53 -18.29 0.64
CA HIS A 183 9.81 -18.80 0.14
C HIS A 183 9.94 -20.28 0.42
#